data_9a3a6db7d11565c29d598348c635af80
#
_entry.id   9a3a6db7d11565c29d598348c635af80
#
_cell.length_a   1.000
_cell.length_b   1.000
_cell.length_c   1.000
_cell.angle_alpha   90.00
_cell.angle_beta   90.00
_cell.angle_gamma   90.00
#
_symmetry.space_group_name_H-M   'P 1'
#
loop_
_entity.id
_entity.type
_entity.pdbx_description
1 polymer ?
#
loop_
_entity_poly.entity_id
_entity_poly.type
_entity_poly.pdbx_seq_one_letter_code
_entity_poly.pdbx_strand_id
1 'polypeptide(L)'
;LESIGDCVVVVNDDEIIKVHVHTEQPGNALSKGLEFGQLLTVKVENMKEQHKNVKSTKKKAEKEKFVPAEPENDFGFVAVAAGNGLKDLFKDLGCDNVVSGGQSMNPSTDDIYEAIMATPAKNVLVLPNNKNIILAAEQTIPMVKDRNVIIVPTRTIPQGMTAMLNFDPEISAESNAQLMTDALASVGTGLVTFAARSSEFGGKKIKEGGIFALENGG
;
A
#
# COMPACT_ATOMS: atom_id res chain seq x y z
N LEU A 1 11.40 18.06 13.08
CA LEU A 1 11.35 16.59 13.20
C LEU A 1 12.42 15.90 12.34
N GLU A 2 12.72 16.41 11.16
CA GLU A 2 13.76 15.87 10.25
C GLU A 2 15.15 15.77 10.90
N SER A 3 15.43 16.58 11.92
CA SER A 3 16.71 16.53 12.67
C SER A 3 16.81 15.40 13.70
N ILE A 4 15.70 14.72 13.99
CA ILE A 4 15.61 13.68 15.05
C ILE A 4 15.09 12.34 14.53
N GLY A 5 14.77 12.25 13.24
CA GLY A 5 14.26 11.02 12.62
C GLY A 5 14.14 11.14 11.12
N ASP A 6 13.77 10.04 10.50
CA ASP A 6 13.50 9.92 9.07
C ASP A 6 12.03 9.59 8.78
N CYS A 7 11.66 9.47 7.51
CA CYS A 7 10.28 9.20 7.07
C CYS A 7 9.25 10.14 7.72
N VAL A 8 9.59 11.43 7.82
CA VAL A 8 8.71 12.42 8.44
C VAL A 8 7.56 12.75 7.49
N VAL A 9 6.34 12.41 7.89
CA VAL A 9 5.11 12.79 7.18
C VAL A 9 4.26 13.66 8.09
N VAL A 10 3.90 14.85 7.62
CA VAL A 10 3.02 15.78 8.32
C VAL A 10 1.79 16.04 7.45
N VAL A 11 0.62 15.71 7.97
CA VAL A 11 -0.66 15.98 7.32
C VAL A 11 -1.44 16.94 8.21
N ASN A 12 -1.80 18.08 7.65
CA ASN A 12 -2.67 19.06 8.30
C ASN A 12 -4.11 18.84 7.81
N ASP A 13 -5.03 18.63 8.75
CA ASP A 13 -6.44 18.42 8.52
C ASP A 13 -7.20 19.39 9.44
N ASP A 14 -7.58 20.53 8.92
CA ASP A 14 -8.21 21.73 9.50
C ASP A 14 -8.01 21.97 11.02
N GLU A 15 -8.30 21.00 11.86
CA GLU A 15 -8.20 21.07 13.32
C GLU A 15 -7.13 20.14 13.92
N ILE A 16 -6.59 19.21 13.14
CA ILE A 16 -5.68 18.15 13.65
C ILE A 16 -4.47 18.02 12.74
N ILE A 17 -3.28 18.13 13.34
CA ILE A 17 -2.02 17.80 12.67
C ILE A 17 -1.68 16.34 12.97
N LYS A 18 -1.60 15.51 11.94
CA LYS A 18 -1.11 14.13 12.03
C LYS A 18 0.37 14.11 11.66
N VAL A 19 1.18 13.58 12.56
CA VAL A 19 2.62 13.45 12.35
C VAL A 19 3.01 11.97 12.42
N HIS A 20 3.76 11.53 11.45
CA HIS A 20 4.43 10.24 11.44
C HIS A 20 5.94 10.48 11.33
N VAL A 21 6.73 9.80 12.13
CA VAL A 21 8.19 9.91 12.13
C VAL A 21 8.81 8.59 12.57
N HIS A 22 9.85 8.15 11.88
CA HIS A 22 10.72 7.06 12.33
C HIS A 22 11.88 7.65 13.10
N THR A 23 12.03 7.30 14.38
CA THR A 23 13.07 7.84 15.23
C THR A 23 13.55 6.81 16.26
N GLU A 24 14.82 6.88 16.61
CA GLU A 24 15.36 6.10 17.73
C GLU A 24 15.03 6.72 19.11
N GLN A 25 14.53 7.96 19.11
CA GLN A 25 14.21 8.71 20.32
C GLN A 25 12.76 9.22 20.31
N PRO A 26 11.76 8.34 20.45
CA PRO A 26 10.34 8.73 20.34
C PRO A 26 9.93 9.79 21.39
N GLY A 27 10.56 9.80 22.54
CA GLY A 27 10.32 10.83 23.56
C GLY A 27 10.61 12.25 23.05
N ASN A 28 11.69 12.43 22.28
CA ASN A 28 12.02 13.74 21.70
C ASN A 28 11.00 14.17 20.64
N ALA A 29 10.50 13.23 19.84
CA ALA A 29 9.46 13.52 18.87
C ALA A 29 8.16 13.97 19.54
N LEU A 30 7.76 13.31 20.65
CA LEU A 30 6.59 13.70 21.43
C LEU A 30 6.76 15.08 22.09
N SER A 31 7.93 15.37 22.66
CA SER A 31 8.24 16.68 23.25
C SER A 31 8.16 17.78 22.20
N LYS A 32 8.67 17.54 21.00
CA LYS A 32 8.54 18.47 19.87
C LYS A 32 7.09 18.66 19.42
N GLY A 33 6.29 17.60 19.43
CA GLY A 33 4.87 17.69 19.11
C GLY A 33 4.11 18.60 20.07
N LEU A 34 4.42 18.52 21.36
CA LEU A 34 3.82 19.34 22.44
C LEU A 34 4.11 20.84 22.29
N GLU A 35 5.18 21.24 21.60
CA GLU A 35 5.46 22.65 21.30
C GLU A 35 4.41 23.28 20.38
N PHE A 36 3.68 22.47 19.59
CA PHE A 36 2.67 22.90 18.61
C PHE A 36 1.23 22.71 19.10
N GLY A 37 1.00 21.95 20.16
CA GLY A 37 -0.34 21.73 20.68
C GLY A 37 -0.44 20.50 21.58
N GLN A 38 -1.66 20.15 21.97
CA GLN A 38 -1.93 18.97 22.79
C GLN A 38 -1.89 17.69 21.95
N LEU A 39 -1.31 16.62 22.47
CA LEU A 39 -1.32 15.31 21.85
C LEU A 39 -2.67 14.61 22.13
N LEU A 40 -3.48 14.43 21.11
CA LEU A 40 -4.78 13.77 21.20
C LEU A 40 -4.64 12.24 21.17
N THR A 41 -3.78 11.73 20.30
CA THR A 41 -3.52 10.29 20.17
C THR A 41 -2.04 10.07 19.92
N VAL A 42 -1.44 9.19 20.70
CA VAL A 42 -0.04 8.82 20.54
C VAL A 42 0.05 7.31 20.30
N LYS A 43 0.73 6.92 19.22
CA LYS A 43 1.06 5.54 18.92
C LYS A 43 2.58 5.43 18.78
N VAL A 44 3.22 4.66 19.64
CA VAL A 44 4.66 4.38 19.56
C VAL A 44 4.82 2.88 19.35
N GLU A 45 5.46 2.49 18.26
CA GLU A 45 5.72 1.10 17.91
C GLU A 45 7.22 0.87 17.74
N ASN A 46 7.73 -0.20 18.35
CA ASN A 46 9.11 -0.60 18.13
C ASN A 46 9.23 -1.45 16.87
N MET A 47 9.63 -0.83 15.77
CA MET A 47 9.76 -1.53 14.49
C MET A 47 10.82 -2.64 14.53
N LYS A 48 11.86 -2.52 15.37
CA LYS A 48 12.87 -3.59 15.56
C LYS A 48 12.27 -4.83 16.25
N GLU A 49 11.24 -4.65 17.08
CA GLU A 49 10.51 -5.76 17.70
C GLU A 49 9.39 -6.32 16.83
N GLN A 50 8.75 -5.49 16.01
CA GLN A 50 7.79 -5.99 15.01
C GLN A 50 8.46 -7.02 14.09
N HIS A 51 9.69 -6.80 13.66
CA HIS A 51 10.49 -7.79 12.92
C HIS A 51 10.81 -9.06 13.73
N LYS A 52 10.91 -9.00 15.06
CA LYS A 52 11.15 -10.16 15.92
C LYS A 52 9.87 -10.91 16.27
N ASN A 53 8.77 -10.22 16.56
CA ASN A 53 7.48 -10.81 16.93
C ASN A 53 6.72 -11.40 15.73
N VAL A 54 6.97 -10.92 14.52
CA VAL A 54 6.51 -11.58 13.28
C VAL A 54 7.13 -12.97 13.13
N LYS A 55 8.30 -13.24 13.75
CA LYS A 55 8.92 -14.57 13.75
C LYS A 55 8.34 -15.55 14.79
N SER A 56 7.58 -15.10 15.81
CA SER A 56 7.18 -15.97 16.92
C SER A 56 5.69 -16.31 17.03
N THR A 57 4.78 -15.64 16.31
CA THR A 57 3.33 -15.87 16.44
C THR A 57 2.57 -16.13 15.13
N LYS A 58 3.26 -16.33 14.03
CA LYS A 58 2.64 -16.80 12.80
C LYS A 58 3.07 -18.23 12.50
N LYS A 59 2.08 -19.18 12.45
CA LYS A 59 2.16 -20.26 11.47
C LYS A 59 2.74 -19.60 10.21
N LYS A 60 3.90 -20.07 9.76
CA LYS A 60 4.56 -19.66 8.52
C LYS A 60 3.53 -19.64 7.39
N ALA A 61 2.94 -18.47 7.09
CA ALA A 61 2.70 -18.17 5.70
C ALA A 61 4.12 -18.07 5.13
N GLU A 62 4.51 -19.00 4.30
CA GLU A 62 5.76 -18.94 3.57
C GLU A 62 5.76 -17.59 2.86
N LYS A 63 6.70 -16.69 3.26
CA LYS A 63 6.96 -15.51 2.45
C LYS A 63 7.37 -16.04 1.09
N GLU A 64 6.58 -15.75 0.07
CA GLU A 64 6.99 -16.01 -1.30
C GLU A 64 8.34 -15.32 -1.47
N LYS A 65 9.38 -16.11 -1.71
CA LYS A 65 10.71 -15.58 -1.98
C LYS A 65 10.71 -15.11 -3.42
N PHE A 66 10.69 -13.80 -3.59
CA PHE A 66 10.93 -13.20 -4.89
C PHE A 66 12.40 -13.34 -5.26
N VAL A 67 12.67 -13.86 -6.44
CA VAL A 67 14.03 -14.01 -6.98
C VAL A 67 14.20 -12.94 -8.05
N PRO A 68 15.20 -12.05 -7.96
CA PRO A 68 15.44 -11.03 -8.97
C PRO A 68 15.57 -11.64 -10.37
N ALA A 69 14.95 -11.01 -11.34
CA ALA A 69 14.93 -11.43 -12.74
C ALA A 69 15.44 -10.29 -13.64
N GLU A 70 16.11 -10.64 -14.72
CA GLU A 70 16.51 -9.67 -15.74
C GLU A 70 15.29 -9.14 -16.50
N PRO A 71 15.28 -7.86 -16.94
CA PRO A 71 14.16 -7.24 -17.64
C PRO A 71 14.10 -7.66 -19.12
N GLU A 72 13.51 -8.82 -19.41
CA GLU A 72 13.40 -9.39 -20.75
C GLU A 72 12.18 -8.86 -21.53
N ASN A 73 11.01 -8.79 -20.86
CA ASN A 73 9.75 -8.36 -21.46
C ASN A 73 9.64 -6.82 -21.49
N ASP A 74 8.80 -6.31 -22.38
CA ASP A 74 8.55 -4.87 -22.44
C ASP A 74 7.70 -4.38 -21.26
N PHE A 75 6.71 -5.18 -20.83
CA PHE A 75 5.80 -4.86 -19.72
C PHE A 75 5.69 -6.01 -18.73
N GLY A 76 5.46 -5.65 -17.46
CA GLY A 76 5.12 -6.59 -16.40
C GLY A 76 4.31 -5.90 -15.31
N PHE A 77 3.65 -6.71 -14.46
CA PHE A 77 2.71 -6.23 -13.47
C PHE A 77 3.04 -6.75 -12.08
N VAL A 78 2.95 -5.85 -11.11
CA VAL A 78 2.99 -6.18 -9.69
C VAL A 78 1.69 -5.67 -9.04
N ALA A 79 0.94 -6.56 -8.41
CA ALA A 79 -0.28 -6.19 -7.69
C ALA A 79 -0.15 -6.48 -6.19
N VAL A 80 -0.89 -5.74 -5.37
CA VAL A 80 -1.04 -6.07 -3.95
C VAL A 80 -2.44 -6.65 -3.73
N ALA A 81 -2.50 -7.84 -3.13
CA ALA A 81 -3.78 -8.50 -2.83
C ALA A 81 -3.69 -9.38 -1.58
N ALA A 82 -4.82 -9.56 -0.89
CA ALA A 82 -4.94 -10.41 0.30
C ALA A 82 -5.68 -11.72 -0.04
N GLY A 83 -5.10 -12.82 0.38
CA GLY A 83 -5.69 -14.14 0.21
C GLY A 83 -5.41 -14.78 -1.16
N ASN A 84 -5.44 -16.11 -1.19
CA ASN A 84 -5.02 -16.87 -2.39
C ASN A 84 -5.95 -16.64 -3.59
N GLY A 85 -7.27 -16.57 -3.38
CA GLY A 85 -8.21 -16.38 -4.48
C GLY A 85 -8.02 -15.07 -5.24
N LEU A 86 -7.68 -13.95 -4.56
CA LEU A 86 -7.36 -12.70 -5.24
C LEU A 86 -6.00 -12.74 -5.92
N LYS A 87 -5.02 -13.44 -5.32
CA LYS A 87 -3.71 -13.66 -5.95
C LYS A 87 -3.85 -14.45 -7.24
N ASP A 88 -4.60 -15.55 -7.20
CA ASP A 88 -4.84 -16.37 -8.37
C ASP A 88 -5.55 -15.58 -9.46
N LEU A 89 -6.56 -14.78 -9.08
CA LEU A 89 -7.27 -13.91 -10.00
C LEU A 89 -6.35 -12.89 -10.70
N PHE A 90 -5.44 -12.22 -9.96
CA PHE A 90 -4.49 -11.29 -10.58
C PHE A 90 -3.49 -12.02 -11.48
N LYS A 91 -3.06 -13.23 -11.12
CA LYS A 91 -2.21 -14.06 -11.98
C LYS A 91 -2.94 -14.47 -13.28
N ASP A 92 -4.20 -14.84 -13.18
CA ASP A 92 -5.04 -15.17 -14.33
C ASP A 92 -5.24 -13.95 -15.25
N LEU A 93 -5.24 -12.73 -14.70
CA LEU A 93 -5.25 -11.49 -15.49
C LEU A 93 -3.89 -11.13 -16.12
N GLY A 94 -2.84 -11.93 -15.87
CA GLY A 94 -1.50 -11.69 -16.41
C GLY A 94 -0.56 -10.93 -15.49
N CYS A 95 -0.86 -10.81 -14.19
CA CYS A 95 0.06 -10.21 -13.23
C CYS A 95 1.22 -11.17 -12.93
N ASP A 96 2.45 -10.69 -13.08
CA ASP A 96 3.66 -11.49 -12.85
C ASP A 96 3.84 -11.82 -11.36
N ASN A 97 3.73 -10.81 -10.50
CA ASN A 97 3.95 -10.96 -9.08
C ASN A 97 2.83 -10.32 -8.26
N VAL A 98 2.38 -11.04 -7.22
CA VAL A 98 1.34 -10.53 -6.32
C VAL A 98 1.85 -10.52 -4.89
N VAL A 99 2.06 -9.33 -4.35
CA VAL A 99 2.50 -9.11 -2.97
C VAL A 99 1.34 -9.32 -2.01
N SER A 100 1.57 -10.09 -0.95
CA SER A 100 0.56 -10.27 0.10
C SER A 100 0.35 -8.99 0.89
N GLY A 101 -0.86 -8.44 0.83
CA GLY A 101 -1.22 -7.25 1.58
C GLY A 101 -2.70 -6.91 1.48
N GLY A 102 -3.19 -6.11 2.39
CA GLY A 102 -4.61 -5.72 2.44
C GLY A 102 -4.91 -4.78 3.59
N GLN A 103 -6.18 -4.66 3.98
CA GLN A 103 -6.63 -3.69 4.99
C GLN A 103 -5.97 -3.80 6.36
N SER A 104 -5.59 -5.00 6.79
CA SER A 104 -5.02 -5.26 8.11
C SER A 104 -3.51 -5.47 8.11
N MET A 105 -2.90 -5.60 6.95
CA MET A 105 -1.47 -5.89 6.81
C MET A 105 -0.93 -5.26 5.52
N ASN A 106 -0.39 -4.05 5.65
CA ASN A 106 0.25 -3.39 4.52
C ASN A 106 1.63 -4.03 4.28
N PRO A 107 2.00 -4.34 3.03
CA PRO A 107 3.36 -4.73 2.69
C PRO A 107 4.31 -3.56 2.95
N SER A 108 5.55 -3.88 3.25
CA SER A 108 6.61 -2.88 3.34
C SER A 108 7.04 -2.42 1.94
N THR A 109 7.75 -1.28 1.88
CA THR A 109 8.40 -0.83 0.64
C THR A 109 9.35 -1.90 0.09
N ASP A 110 10.07 -2.62 0.98
CA ASP A 110 10.97 -3.72 0.58
C ASP A 110 10.22 -4.90 -0.03
N ASP A 111 9.05 -5.29 0.50
CA ASP A 111 8.26 -6.39 -0.07
C ASP A 111 7.79 -6.05 -1.51
N ILE A 112 7.43 -4.78 -1.76
CA ILE A 112 7.04 -4.30 -3.09
C ILE A 112 8.27 -4.22 -4.01
N TYR A 113 9.39 -3.70 -3.51
CA TYR A 113 10.65 -3.64 -4.24
C TYR A 113 11.12 -5.02 -4.69
N GLU A 114 11.11 -6.02 -3.79
CA GLU A 114 11.49 -7.40 -4.13
C GLU A 114 10.60 -7.97 -5.25
N ALA A 115 9.30 -7.71 -5.23
CA ALA A 115 8.36 -8.14 -6.27
C ALA A 115 8.65 -7.45 -7.61
N ILE A 116 8.95 -6.13 -7.60
CA ILE A 116 9.34 -5.38 -8.80
C ILE A 116 10.62 -5.97 -9.40
N MET A 117 11.65 -6.24 -8.57
CA MET A 117 12.91 -6.80 -9.02
C MET A 117 12.78 -8.24 -9.54
N ALA A 118 11.78 -8.99 -9.09
CA ALA A 118 11.46 -10.34 -9.57
C ALA A 118 10.59 -10.36 -10.83
N THR A 119 10.13 -9.20 -11.29
CA THR A 119 9.30 -9.10 -12.51
C THR A 119 10.22 -8.96 -13.71
N PRO A 120 10.21 -9.90 -14.69
CA PRO A 120 11.15 -9.89 -15.81
C PRO A 120 10.73 -8.89 -16.90
N ALA A 121 10.61 -7.59 -16.56
CA ALA A 121 10.11 -6.57 -17.48
C ALA A 121 10.88 -5.25 -17.37
N LYS A 122 10.98 -4.55 -18.50
CA LYS A 122 11.59 -3.22 -18.62
C LYS A 122 10.70 -2.13 -18.02
N ASN A 123 9.39 -2.26 -18.18
CA ASN A 123 8.38 -1.38 -17.59
C ASN A 123 7.51 -2.18 -16.63
N VAL A 124 7.53 -1.85 -15.36
CA VAL A 124 6.75 -2.53 -14.33
C VAL A 124 5.64 -1.61 -13.83
N LEU A 125 4.39 -2.00 -14.11
CA LEU A 125 3.21 -1.29 -13.61
C LEU A 125 2.79 -1.89 -12.27
N VAL A 126 2.74 -1.06 -11.24
CA VAL A 126 2.41 -1.48 -9.88
C VAL A 126 1.00 -1.06 -9.53
N LEU A 127 0.20 -2.00 -9.04
CA LEU A 127 -1.19 -1.85 -8.64
C LEU A 127 -1.32 -2.02 -7.12
N PRO A 128 -1.26 -0.94 -6.33
CA PRO A 128 -1.29 -1.02 -4.86
C PRO A 128 -2.62 -1.54 -4.29
N ASN A 129 -3.75 -1.30 -4.97
CA ASN A 129 -5.09 -1.75 -4.61
C ASN A 129 -5.57 -1.33 -3.21
N ASN A 130 -4.87 -0.37 -2.61
CA ASN A 130 -5.19 0.20 -1.30
C ASN A 130 -4.54 1.58 -1.18
N LYS A 131 -5.32 2.59 -0.77
CA LYS A 131 -4.83 3.96 -0.60
C LYS A 131 -3.63 4.09 0.35
N ASN A 132 -3.54 3.22 1.37
CA ASN A 132 -2.46 3.25 2.35
C ASN A 132 -1.14 2.63 1.83
N ILE A 133 -1.18 1.96 0.68
CA ILE A 133 -0.02 1.28 0.08
C ILE A 133 0.59 2.13 -1.04
N ILE A 134 -0.16 3.08 -1.61
CA ILE A 134 0.30 3.91 -2.73
C ILE A 134 1.63 4.58 -2.40
N LEU A 135 1.75 5.22 -1.23
CA LEU A 135 2.98 5.90 -0.84
C LEU A 135 4.16 4.93 -0.70
N ALA A 136 3.95 3.75 -0.14
CA ALA A 136 5.00 2.73 -0.03
C ALA A 136 5.44 2.22 -1.42
N ALA A 137 4.51 2.11 -2.36
CA ALA A 137 4.82 1.77 -3.75
C ALA A 137 5.62 2.90 -4.45
N GLU A 138 5.23 4.15 -4.28
CA GLU A 138 5.96 5.31 -4.84
C GLU A 138 7.40 5.41 -4.32
N GLN A 139 7.63 5.04 -3.06
CA GLN A 139 8.97 5.02 -2.47
C GLN A 139 9.90 3.98 -3.11
N THR A 140 9.40 3.01 -3.85
CA THR A 140 10.24 2.05 -4.58
C THR A 140 10.89 2.66 -5.82
N ILE A 141 10.28 3.69 -6.43
CA ILE A 141 10.73 4.29 -7.71
C ILE A 141 12.21 4.70 -7.64
N PRO A 142 12.67 5.49 -6.65
CA PRO A 142 14.08 5.91 -6.58
C PRO A 142 15.04 4.75 -6.24
N MET A 143 14.53 3.62 -5.74
CA MET A 143 15.36 2.45 -5.38
C MET A 143 15.69 1.58 -6.59
N VAL A 144 14.81 1.58 -7.62
CA VAL A 144 14.97 0.78 -8.84
C VAL A 144 15.73 1.58 -9.90
N LYS A 145 16.76 0.97 -10.52
CA LYS A 145 17.63 1.67 -11.47
C LYS A 145 17.72 1.01 -12.84
N ASP A 146 17.32 -0.22 -12.97
CA ASP A 146 17.49 -1.06 -14.16
C ASP A 146 16.21 -1.22 -14.99
N ARG A 147 15.09 -0.76 -14.47
CA ARG A 147 13.76 -0.81 -15.12
C ARG A 147 12.92 0.40 -14.77
N ASN A 148 11.95 0.71 -15.62
CA ASN A 148 10.99 1.79 -15.38
C ASN A 148 9.87 1.28 -14.47
N VAL A 149 9.57 2.01 -13.38
CA VAL A 149 8.50 1.66 -12.44
C VAL A 149 7.42 2.73 -12.48
N ILE A 150 6.20 2.32 -12.75
CA ILE A 150 5.04 3.20 -12.83
C ILE A 150 3.97 2.73 -11.84
N ILE A 151 3.54 3.63 -10.96
CA ILE A 151 2.47 3.33 -10.02
C ILE A 151 1.13 3.76 -10.61
N VAL A 152 0.24 2.81 -10.85
CA VAL A 152 -1.15 3.08 -11.18
C VAL A 152 -1.92 3.21 -9.87
N PRO A 153 -2.51 4.36 -9.52
CA PRO A 153 -2.95 4.68 -8.15
C PRO A 153 -4.27 3.99 -7.77
N THR A 154 -4.32 2.68 -7.93
CA THR A 154 -5.47 1.85 -7.58
C THR A 154 -5.67 1.81 -6.07
N ARG A 155 -6.90 2.07 -5.60
CA ARG A 155 -7.27 2.15 -4.19
C ARG A 155 -8.06 0.94 -3.72
N THR A 156 -8.54 0.12 -4.65
CA THR A 156 -9.38 -1.04 -4.38
C THR A 156 -9.06 -2.17 -5.35
N ILE A 157 -9.39 -3.39 -4.99
CA ILE A 157 -9.19 -4.57 -5.84
C ILE A 157 -9.94 -4.44 -7.18
N PRO A 158 -11.24 -4.03 -7.22
CA PRO A 158 -11.92 -3.81 -8.51
C PRO A 158 -11.22 -2.79 -9.40
N GLN A 159 -10.66 -1.72 -8.85
CA GLN A 159 -9.87 -0.75 -9.62
C GLN A 159 -8.63 -1.42 -10.23
N GLY A 160 -7.90 -2.24 -9.47
CA GLY A 160 -6.75 -2.97 -10.00
C GLY A 160 -7.09 -3.90 -11.14
N MET A 161 -8.20 -4.62 -11.02
CA MET A 161 -8.71 -5.50 -12.09
C MET A 161 -9.07 -4.69 -13.35
N THR A 162 -9.82 -3.59 -13.18
CA THR A 162 -10.20 -2.71 -14.28
C THR A 162 -8.98 -2.10 -14.96
N ALA A 163 -7.98 -1.69 -14.18
CA ALA A 163 -6.72 -1.18 -14.72
C ALA A 163 -6.05 -2.23 -15.63
N MET A 164 -5.90 -3.48 -15.17
CA MET A 164 -5.29 -4.54 -15.98
C MET A 164 -6.08 -4.85 -17.25
N LEU A 165 -7.42 -4.83 -17.20
CA LEU A 165 -8.28 -5.07 -18.37
C LEU A 165 -8.21 -3.94 -19.41
N ASN A 166 -7.74 -2.75 -19.04
CA ASN A 166 -7.57 -1.61 -19.93
C ASN A 166 -6.12 -1.44 -20.42
N PHE A 167 -5.22 -2.38 -20.11
CA PHE A 167 -3.86 -2.37 -20.61
C PHE A 167 -3.83 -2.69 -22.12
N ASP A 168 -3.01 -1.94 -22.86
CA ASP A 168 -2.77 -2.13 -24.27
C ASP A 168 -1.26 -2.31 -24.54
N PRO A 169 -0.78 -3.48 -24.98
CA PRO A 169 0.63 -3.73 -25.20
C PRO A 169 1.23 -2.95 -26.37
N GLU A 170 0.40 -2.34 -27.23
CA GLU A 170 0.85 -1.64 -28.44
C GLU A 170 1.20 -0.16 -28.19
N ILE A 171 0.91 0.37 -26.99
CA ILE A 171 1.18 1.77 -26.64
C ILE A 171 2.28 1.91 -25.59
N SER A 172 2.81 3.14 -25.40
CA SER A 172 3.90 3.38 -24.44
C SER A 172 3.49 3.13 -22.99
N ALA A 173 4.48 2.96 -22.11
CA ALA A 173 4.25 2.73 -20.69
C ALA A 173 3.51 3.92 -20.03
N GLU A 174 3.84 5.15 -20.41
CA GLU A 174 3.20 6.37 -19.93
C GLU A 174 1.75 6.47 -20.42
N SER A 175 1.51 6.12 -21.68
CA SER A 175 0.15 6.09 -22.25
C SER A 175 -0.71 5.04 -21.58
N ASN A 176 -0.16 3.87 -21.29
CA ASN A 176 -0.82 2.82 -20.52
C ASN A 176 -1.15 3.29 -19.10
N ALA A 177 -0.20 3.92 -18.41
CA ALA A 177 -0.43 4.45 -17.06
C ALA A 177 -1.60 5.45 -17.03
N GLN A 178 -1.68 6.32 -18.04
CA GLN A 178 -2.79 7.26 -18.16
C GLN A 178 -4.11 6.54 -18.46
N LEU A 179 -4.15 5.65 -19.45
CA LEU A 179 -5.32 4.88 -19.86
C LEU A 179 -5.89 4.06 -18.69
N MET A 180 -5.01 3.34 -17.99
CA MET A 180 -5.36 2.54 -16.82
C MET A 180 -5.88 3.43 -15.67
N THR A 181 -5.25 4.59 -15.44
CA THR A 181 -5.67 5.54 -14.39
C THR A 181 -7.03 6.14 -14.70
N ASP A 182 -7.28 6.53 -15.95
CA ASP A 182 -8.58 7.09 -16.36
C ASP A 182 -9.72 6.07 -16.20
N ALA A 183 -9.44 4.79 -16.45
CA ALA A 183 -10.40 3.71 -16.27
C ALA A 183 -10.87 3.55 -14.80
N LEU A 184 -10.04 3.97 -13.81
CA LEU A 184 -10.39 3.88 -12.39
C LEU A 184 -11.60 4.74 -12.01
N ALA A 185 -11.84 5.84 -12.73
CA ALA A 185 -12.94 6.75 -12.46
C ALA A 185 -14.32 6.11 -12.68
N SER A 186 -14.40 5.08 -13.52
CA SER A 186 -15.64 4.35 -13.80
C SER A 186 -15.98 3.28 -12.76
N VAL A 187 -15.08 3.00 -11.80
CA VAL A 187 -15.21 1.89 -10.86
C VAL A 187 -15.85 2.34 -9.55
N GLY A 188 -17.08 1.94 -9.32
CA GLY A 188 -17.73 2.00 -8.00
C GLY A 188 -17.31 0.78 -7.16
N THR A 189 -16.81 1.01 -5.94
CA THR A 189 -16.41 -0.07 -5.03
C THR A 189 -17.23 -0.03 -3.75
N GLY A 190 -17.98 -1.09 -3.47
CA GLY A 190 -18.62 -1.35 -2.20
C GLY A 190 -17.78 -2.30 -1.34
N LEU A 191 -17.59 -1.97 -0.06
CA LEU A 191 -16.90 -2.80 0.90
C LEU A 191 -17.79 -3.05 2.11
N VAL A 192 -18.05 -4.31 2.44
CA VAL A 192 -18.69 -4.70 3.69
C VAL A 192 -17.61 -5.20 4.65
N THR A 193 -17.55 -4.61 5.82
CA THR A 193 -16.53 -4.92 6.83
C THR A 193 -17.12 -4.82 8.25
N PHE A 194 -16.31 -5.13 9.24
CA PHE A 194 -16.68 -4.98 10.65
C PHE A 194 -15.76 -3.98 11.36
N ALA A 195 -16.31 -3.31 12.37
CA ALA A 195 -15.54 -2.37 13.18
C ALA A 195 -14.57 -3.12 14.10
N ALA A 196 -13.27 -2.93 13.92
CA ALA A 196 -12.24 -3.47 14.80
C ALA A 196 -12.20 -2.80 16.18
N ARG A 197 -12.88 -1.67 16.34
CA ARG A 197 -13.08 -0.91 17.60
C ARG A 197 -14.32 -0.05 17.50
N SER A 198 -14.89 0.34 18.64
CA SER A 198 -15.97 1.32 18.64
C SER A 198 -15.48 2.67 18.14
N SER A 199 -16.19 3.25 17.20
CA SER A 199 -15.85 4.50 16.54
C SER A 199 -17.09 5.28 16.15
N GLU A 200 -16.94 6.54 15.79
CA GLU A 200 -18.00 7.36 15.20
C GLU A 200 -17.61 7.71 13.77
N PHE A 201 -18.52 7.48 12.84
CA PHE A 201 -18.33 7.76 11.43
C PHE A 201 -19.60 8.38 10.84
N GLY A 202 -19.48 9.54 10.20
CA GLY A 202 -20.62 10.24 9.62
C GLY A 202 -21.74 10.54 10.63
N GLY A 203 -21.40 10.85 11.90
CA GLY A 203 -22.37 11.12 12.98
C GLY A 203 -23.08 9.88 13.53
N LYS A 204 -22.70 8.68 13.09
CA LYS A 204 -23.23 7.40 13.59
C LYS A 204 -22.21 6.66 14.44
N LYS A 205 -22.63 6.24 15.64
CA LYS A 205 -21.79 5.39 16.52
C LYS A 205 -21.79 3.96 16.02
N ILE A 206 -20.62 3.45 15.68
CA ILE A 206 -20.40 2.07 15.28
C ILE A 206 -19.74 1.35 16.48
N LYS A 207 -20.38 0.29 16.97
CA LYS A 207 -19.82 -0.53 18.06
C LYS A 207 -18.80 -1.50 17.48
N GLU A 208 -17.79 -1.87 18.30
CA GLU A 208 -16.86 -2.94 17.99
C GLU A 208 -17.60 -4.21 17.57
N GLY A 209 -17.16 -4.85 16.48
CA GLY A 209 -17.83 -6.01 15.87
C GLY A 209 -19.05 -5.65 15.01
N GLY A 210 -19.51 -4.40 15.00
CA GLY A 210 -20.62 -3.96 14.14
C GLY A 210 -20.26 -4.04 12.67
N ILE A 211 -21.17 -4.60 11.85
CA ILE A 211 -20.99 -4.69 10.38
C ILE A 211 -21.45 -3.37 9.75
N PHE A 212 -20.69 -2.86 8.81
CA PHE A 212 -21.04 -1.67 8.05
C PHE A 212 -20.51 -1.76 6.62
N ALA A 213 -21.11 -0.97 5.74
CA ALA A 213 -20.68 -0.86 4.36
C ALA A 213 -20.02 0.50 4.11
N LEU A 214 -18.97 0.49 3.33
CA LEU A 214 -18.28 1.68 2.81
C LEU A 214 -18.40 1.70 1.30
N GLU A 215 -18.52 2.89 0.74
CA GLU A 215 -18.50 3.10 -0.70
C GLU A 215 -17.23 3.87 -1.06
N ASN A 216 -16.51 3.40 -2.12
CA ASN A 216 -15.27 4.01 -2.64
C ASN A 216 -14.18 4.26 -1.59
N GLY A 217 -14.19 3.49 -0.50
CA GLY A 217 -13.15 3.51 0.54
C GLY A 217 -13.24 4.66 1.54
N GLY A 218 -14.39 5.32 1.61
CA GLY A 218 -14.66 6.43 2.54
C GLY A 218 -16.05 6.40 3.13
#